data_d0f13b46189180c8f27ac40d2a2b845c
#
_entry.id   d0f13b46189180c8f27ac40d2a2b845c
#
_cell.length_a   1.000
_cell.length_b   1.000
_cell.length_c   1.000
_cell.angle_alpha   90.00
_cell.angle_beta   90.00
_cell.angle_gamma   90.00
#
_symmetry.space_group_name_H-M   'P 1'
#
loop_
_entity.id
_entity.type
_entity.pdbx_description
1 polymer ?
#
loop_
_entity_poly.entity_id
_entity_poly.type
_entity_poly.pdbx_seq_one_letter_code
_entity_poly.pdbx_strand_id
1 'polypeptide(L)'
;MDYNQEVVAAQISAMRFTDSDIAPDYQAISTVTHNGRHFSTWDRRFQILCDKLAKNPRYQQIIIPRGLWTLVAILDKDESKLYVMMTDQNLSARRHEVELKGFSTHYVYSLLFVNEGLEPVSEQLEMIPPLDDDKQEHRIKDLEKMLGDWVDQVSEVLIGSFEYGHGEIIGGSLNLFDDNYRLVDSVDLSEQILHPIEQGDVQSNPDIKPQPQEPIVKLRAKRRSQEDKEKKSNSDEK
;
A
#
# COMPACT_ATOMS: atom_id res chain seq x y z
N MET A 1 2.53 -0.46 -23.79
CA MET A 1 1.61 0.04 -22.72
C MET A 1 1.88 1.52 -22.47
N ASP A 2 0.85 2.33 -22.46
CA ASP A 2 0.92 3.72 -22.03
C ASP A 2 0.69 3.84 -20.52
N TYR A 3 1.47 4.65 -19.80
CA TYR A 3 1.41 4.76 -18.35
C TYR A 3 1.91 6.11 -17.84
N ASN A 4 1.46 6.48 -16.64
CA ASN A 4 1.82 7.72 -16.00
C ASN A 4 3.17 7.61 -15.28
N GLN A 5 4.19 8.30 -15.81
CA GLN A 5 5.55 8.28 -15.27
C GLN A 5 5.63 8.88 -13.86
N GLU A 6 4.81 9.88 -13.52
CA GLU A 6 4.80 10.51 -12.19
C GLU A 6 4.33 9.52 -11.12
N VAL A 7 3.26 8.74 -11.42
CA VAL A 7 2.77 7.71 -10.50
C VAL A 7 3.80 6.61 -10.31
N VAL A 8 4.42 6.14 -11.40
CA VAL A 8 5.46 5.10 -11.33
C VAL A 8 6.69 5.57 -10.55
N ALA A 9 7.16 6.80 -10.79
CA ALA A 9 8.26 7.39 -10.02
C ALA A 9 7.92 7.52 -8.52
N ALA A 10 6.67 7.85 -8.18
CA ALA A 10 6.20 7.87 -6.80
C ALA A 10 6.17 6.46 -6.17
N GLN A 11 5.73 5.43 -6.92
CA GLN A 11 5.79 4.03 -6.48
C GLN A 11 7.23 3.57 -6.24
N ILE A 12 8.15 3.81 -7.17
CA ILE A 12 9.58 3.49 -7.01
C ILE A 12 10.14 4.16 -5.75
N SER A 13 9.84 5.44 -5.55
CA SER A 13 10.28 6.18 -4.37
C SER A 13 9.74 5.60 -3.06
N ALA A 14 8.46 5.20 -3.05
CA ALA A 14 7.83 4.57 -1.91
C ALA A 14 8.47 3.21 -1.59
N MET A 15 8.70 2.40 -2.61
CA MET A 15 9.23 1.06 -2.46
C MET A 15 10.73 1.01 -2.11
N ARG A 16 11.47 2.13 -2.27
CA ARG A 16 12.84 2.28 -1.74
C ARG A 16 12.90 2.26 -0.21
N PHE A 17 11.81 2.62 0.47
CA PHE A 17 11.73 2.50 1.92
C PHE A 17 11.64 1.02 2.32
N THR A 18 12.55 0.58 3.18
CA THR A 18 12.73 -0.83 3.52
C THR A 18 12.56 -1.10 5.01
N ASP A 19 12.60 -2.36 5.38
CA ASP A 19 12.61 -2.76 6.78
C ASP A 19 13.83 -2.25 7.54
N SER A 20 14.94 -1.98 6.86
CA SER A 20 16.15 -1.41 7.48
C SER A 20 15.91 0.02 7.91
N ASP A 21 15.12 0.79 7.16
CA ASP A 21 14.84 2.19 7.46
C ASP A 21 13.92 2.35 8.69
N ILE A 22 12.97 1.44 8.89
CA ILE A 22 12.07 1.45 10.06
C ILE A 22 12.69 0.80 11.31
N ALA A 23 13.78 0.05 11.17
CA ALA A 23 14.37 -0.71 12.27
C ALA A 23 14.75 0.13 13.50
N PRO A 24 15.35 1.33 13.37
CA PRO A 24 15.68 2.17 14.52
C PRO A 24 14.45 2.60 15.32
N ASP A 25 13.35 2.96 14.64
CA ASP A 25 12.10 3.37 15.30
C ASP A 25 11.49 2.18 16.07
N TYR A 26 11.55 1.00 15.47
CA TYR A 26 11.08 -0.22 16.12
C TYR A 26 11.91 -0.62 17.33
N GLN A 27 13.22 -0.43 17.29
CA GLN A 27 14.10 -0.68 18.45
C GLN A 27 13.76 0.23 19.64
N ALA A 28 13.33 1.46 19.36
CA ALA A 28 12.86 2.39 20.40
C ALA A 28 11.52 1.95 21.03
N ILE A 29 10.67 1.20 20.30
CA ILE A 29 9.38 0.69 20.78
C ILE A 29 9.57 -0.63 21.54
N SER A 30 10.33 -1.56 20.98
CA SER A 30 10.55 -2.90 21.55
C SER A 30 11.87 -3.51 21.07
N THR A 31 12.64 -4.03 22.01
CA THR A 31 13.84 -4.84 21.72
C THR A 31 13.55 -6.33 21.68
N VAL A 32 12.32 -6.74 22.02
CA VAL A 32 11.95 -8.16 22.23
C VAL A 32 11.17 -8.71 21.05
N THR A 33 10.24 -7.92 20.48
CA THR A 33 9.36 -8.36 19.39
C THR A 33 9.32 -7.34 18.26
N HIS A 34 9.09 -7.84 17.03
CA HIS A 34 9.03 -7.02 15.81
C HIS A 34 7.72 -7.25 15.01
N ASN A 35 6.65 -7.70 15.67
CA ASN A 35 5.41 -8.14 15.03
C ASN A 35 4.77 -7.09 14.10
N GLY A 36 4.86 -5.82 14.43
CA GLY A 36 4.28 -4.73 13.63
C GLY A 36 5.23 -4.15 12.55
N ARG A 37 6.50 -4.56 12.52
CA ARG A 37 7.53 -3.96 11.65
C ARG A 37 7.15 -3.99 10.18
N HIS A 38 6.69 -5.13 9.69
CA HIS A 38 6.27 -5.29 8.30
C HIS A 38 5.10 -4.36 7.92
N PHE A 39 4.10 -4.25 8.78
CA PHE A 39 2.97 -3.33 8.55
C PHE A 39 3.42 -1.88 8.55
N SER A 40 4.28 -1.48 9.48
CA SER A 40 4.81 -0.11 9.54
C SER A 40 5.68 0.25 8.33
N THR A 41 6.43 -0.72 7.77
CA THR A 41 7.12 -0.51 6.49
C THR A 41 6.13 -0.19 5.38
N TRP A 42 5.02 -0.93 5.28
CA TRP A 42 3.98 -0.67 4.29
C TRP A 42 3.23 0.64 4.54
N ASP A 43 2.89 0.94 5.78
CA ASP A 43 2.26 2.22 6.14
C ASP A 43 3.13 3.40 5.69
N ARG A 44 4.46 3.30 5.90
CA ARG A 44 5.38 4.34 5.47
C ARG A 44 5.51 4.44 3.95
N ARG A 45 5.52 3.31 3.24
CA ARG A 45 5.50 3.28 1.77
C ARG A 45 4.25 3.95 1.21
N PHE A 46 3.08 3.63 1.74
CA PHE A 46 1.83 4.26 1.33
C PHE A 46 1.82 5.76 1.65
N GLN A 47 2.37 6.17 2.80
CA GLN A 47 2.50 7.59 3.13
C GLN A 47 3.40 8.32 2.12
N ILE A 48 4.56 7.78 1.77
CA ILE A 48 5.47 8.38 0.78
C ILE A 48 4.78 8.50 -0.59
N LEU A 49 4.08 7.45 -1.03
CA LEU A 49 3.31 7.46 -2.27
C LEU A 49 2.27 8.59 -2.28
N CYS A 50 1.48 8.68 -1.21
CA CYS A 50 0.47 9.71 -1.04
C CYS A 50 1.05 11.12 -1.03
N ASP A 51 2.11 11.36 -0.27
CA ASP A 51 2.73 12.68 -0.11
C ASP A 51 3.27 13.21 -1.45
N LYS A 52 3.85 12.33 -2.27
CA LYS A 52 4.37 12.70 -3.59
C LYS A 52 3.28 13.13 -4.57
N LEU A 53 2.12 12.54 -4.48
CA LEU A 53 1.00 12.76 -5.41
C LEU A 53 -0.07 13.72 -4.86
N ALA A 54 -0.01 14.11 -3.59
CA ALA A 54 -1.04 14.88 -2.89
C ALA A 54 -1.34 16.26 -3.51
N LYS A 55 -0.36 16.88 -4.17
CA LYS A 55 -0.50 18.23 -4.71
C LYS A 55 -1.19 18.28 -6.08
N ASN A 56 -1.30 17.16 -6.76
CA ASN A 56 -1.87 17.08 -8.09
C ASN A 56 -3.30 16.51 -8.01
N PRO A 57 -4.34 17.32 -8.31
CA PRO A 57 -5.74 16.90 -8.22
C PRO A 57 -6.13 15.84 -9.25
N ARG A 58 -5.27 15.55 -10.23
CA ARG A 58 -5.41 14.45 -11.19
C ARG A 58 -5.46 13.09 -10.47
N TYR A 59 -4.69 12.95 -9.38
CA TYR A 59 -4.55 11.67 -8.68
C TYR A 59 -5.53 11.56 -7.52
N GLN A 60 -6.31 10.48 -7.53
CA GLN A 60 -7.16 10.09 -6.42
C GLN A 60 -6.52 8.96 -5.65
N GLN A 61 -6.32 9.17 -4.36
CA GLN A 61 -5.88 8.13 -3.43
C GLN A 61 -7.11 7.33 -2.98
N ILE A 62 -7.14 6.04 -3.30
CA ILE A 62 -8.20 5.13 -2.87
C ILE A 62 -7.65 4.28 -1.73
N ILE A 63 -8.23 4.48 -0.54
CA ILE A 63 -7.84 3.76 0.68
C ILE A 63 -8.72 2.51 0.79
N ILE A 64 -8.10 1.34 0.73
CA ILE A 64 -8.79 0.05 0.68
C ILE A 64 -8.51 -0.76 1.96
N PRO A 65 -9.44 -0.83 2.92
CA PRO A 65 -9.28 -1.64 4.12
C PRO A 65 -9.45 -3.14 3.81
N ARG A 66 -8.52 -3.96 4.33
CA ARG A 66 -8.48 -5.42 4.15
C ARG A 66 -8.28 -6.14 5.48
N GLY A 67 -9.26 -6.08 6.35
CA GLY A 67 -9.21 -6.72 7.68
C GLY A 67 -8.19 -6.05 8.60
N LEU A 68 -7.05 -6.72 8.82
CA LEU A 68 -6.00 -6.22 9.73
C LEU A 68 -5.06 -5.19 9.09
N TRP A 69 -5.15 -4.94 7.81
CA TRP A 69 -4.30 -4.03 7.10
C TRP A 69 -5.07 -3.19 6.07
N THR A 70 -4.42 -2.15 5.57
CA THR A 70 -5.00 -1.23 4.60
C THR A 70 -3.99 -1.02 3.48
N LEU A 71 -4.44 -0.94 2.26
CA LEU A 71 -3.61 -0.56 1.12
C LEU A 71 -4.09 0.76 0.53
N VAL A 72 -3.20 1.40 -0.24
CA VAL A 72 -3.54 2.57 -1.04
C VAL A 72 -3.31 2.24 -2.50
N ALA A 73 -4.33 2.47 -3.32
CA ALA A 73 -4.24 2.48 -4.77
C ALA A 73 -4.35 3.93 -5.28
N ILE A 74 -3.70 4.22 -6.40
CA ILE A 74 -3.74 5.54 -7.03
C ILE A 74 -4.52 5.47 -8.31
N LEU A 75 -5.63 6.22 -8.40
CA LEU A 75 -6.37 6.40 -9.64
C LEU A 75 -5.86 7.68 -10.34
N ASP A 76 -5.35 7.51 -11.53
CA ASP A 76 -5.16 8.60 -12.49
C ASP A 76 -6.49 8.87 -13.18
N LYS A 77 -7.14 9.98 -12.81
CA LYS A 77 -8.48 10.33 -13.31
C LYS A 77 -8.50 10.73 -14.78
N ASP A 78 -7.39 11.23 -15.30
CA ASP A 78 -7.30 11.66 -16.70
C ASP A 78 -7.18 10.47 -17.66
N GLU A 79 -6.50 9.40 -17.20
CA GLU A 79 -6.31 8.17 -17.98
C GLU A 79 -7.24 7.02 -17.55
N SER A 80 -8.01 7.21 -16.46
CA SER A 80 -8.87 6.16 -15.87
C SER A 80 -8.11 4.89 -15.50
N LYS A 81 -6.83 5.03 -15.08
CA LYS A 81 -5.94 3.92 -14.74
C LYS A 81 -5.70 3.84 -13.25
N LEU A 82 -5.88 2.65 -12.69
CA LEU A 82 -5.62 2.38 -11.27
C LEU A 82 -4.26 1.72 -11.11
N TYR A 83 -3.41 2.32 -10.28
CA TYR A 83 -2.07 1.83 -9.98
C TYR A 83 -2.01 1.20 -8.60
N VAL A 84 -1.53 -0.04 -8.54
CA VAL A 84 -1.28 -0.79 -7.30
C VAL A 84 0.19 -1.15 -7.24
N MET A 85 0.78 -1.22 -6.04
CA MET A 85 2.16 -1.65 -5.87
C MET A 85 2.27 -2.86 -4.93
N MET A 86 3.20 -3.77 -5.24
CA MET A 86 3.48 -4.95 -4.43
C MET A 86 4.91 -5.46 -4.65
N THR A 87 5.34 -6.42 -3.86
CA THR A 87 6.61 -7.12 -4.12
C THR A 87 6.44 -8.14 -5.24
N ASP A 88 7.48 -8.35 -6.04
CA ASP A 88 7.49 -9.36 -7.09
C ASP A 88 7.23 -10.76 -6.55
N GLN A 89 7.80 -11.10 -5.41
CA GLN A 89 7.55 -12.37 -4.73
C GLN A 89 6.05 -12.57 -4.43
N ASN A 90 5.34 -11.53 -3.98
CA ASN A 90 3.91 -11.63 -3.71
C ASN A 90 3.11 -11.76 -5.01
N LEU A 91 3.44 -10.97 -6.04
CA LEU A 91 2.81 -11.08 -7.36
C LEU A 91 2.96 -12.49 -7.93
N SER A 92 4.17 -13.02 -7.96
CA SER A 92 4.46 -14.38 -8.45
C SER A 92 3.69 -15.44 -7.67
N ALA A 93 3.60 -15.31 -6.34
CA ALA A 93 2.83 -16.23 -5.51
C ALA A 93 1.32 -16.19 -5.83
N ARG A 94 0.76 -15.00 -6.11
CA ARG A 94 -0.67 -14.86 -6.46
C ARG A 94 -0.97 -15.40 -7.86
N ARG A 95 -0.10 -15.17 -8.83
CA ARG A 95 -0.22 -15.77 -10.16
C ARG A 95 -0.23 -17.29 -10.08
N HIS A 96 0.77 -17.85 -9.41
CA HIS A 96 0.85 -19.31 -9.22
C HIS A 96 -0.37 -19.90 -8.48
N GLU A 97 -0.96 -19.15 -7.54
CA GLU A 97 -2.19 -19.58 -6.87
C GLU A 97 -3.36 -19.69 -7.87
N VAL A 98 -3.51 -18.71 -8.79
CA VAL A 98 -4.58 -18.75 -9.82
C VAL A 98 -4.31 -19.86 -10.83
N GLU A 99 -3.07 -20.05 -11.27
CA GLU A 99 -2.67 -21.16 -12.15
C GLU A 99 -3.06 -22.53 -11.57
N LEU A 100 -2.84 -22.73 -10.26
CA LEU A 100 -3.12 -24.01 -9.61
C LEU A 100 -4.60 -24.22 -9.26
N LYS A 101 -5.30 -23.16 -8.82
CA LYS A 101 -6.64 -23.26 -8.23
C LYS A 101 -7.74 -22.72 -9.12
N GLY A 102 -7.39 -22.00 -10.18
CA GLY A 102 -8.33 -21.24 -11.02
C GLY A 102 -8.87 -19.95 -10.38
N PHE A 103 -8.50 -19.63 -9.13
CA PHE A 103 -8.94 -18.41 -8.45
C PHE A 103 -7.98 -18.03 -7.31
N SER A 104 -8.09 -16.78 -6.85
CA SER A 104 -7.44 -16.30 -5.63
C SER A 104 -8.41 -15.46 -4.80
N THR A 105 -8.23 -15.47 -3.48
CA THR A 105 -8.93 -14.55 -2.55
C THR A 105 -8.14 -13.27 -2.30
N HIS A 106 -7.01 -13.09 -2.95
CA HIS A 106 -6.20 -11.90 -2.84
C HIS A 106 -6.88 -10.72 -3.56
N TYR A 107 -6.86 -9.54 -2.95
CA TYR A 107 -7.55 -8.35 -3.42
C TYR A 107 -7.21 -7.96 -4.88
N VAL A 108 -5.97 -8.16 -5.31
CA VAL A 108 -5.55 -7.86 -6.68
C VAL A 108 -6.34 -8.69 -7.69
N TYR A 109 -6.67 -9.93 -7.37
CA TYR A 109 -7.48 -10.77 -8.26
C TYR A 109 -8.87 -10.18 -8.50
N SER A 110 -9.48 -9.57 -7.47
CA SER A 110 -10.74 -8.86 -7.63
C SER A 110 -10.57 -7.56 -8.41
N LEU A 111 -9.48 -6.79 -8.17
CA LEU A 111 -9.20 -5.58 -8.93
C LEU A 111 -8.97 -5.84 -10.42
N LEU A 112 -8.27 -6.94 -10.77
CA LEU A 112 -8.02 -7.31 -12.16
C LEU A 112 -9.28 -7.66 -12.94
N PHE A 113 -10.45 -7.81 -12.31
CA PHE A 113 -11.73 -7.98 -13.03
C PHE A 113 -12.04 -6.77 -13.95
N VAL A 114 -11.53 -5.58 -13.61
CA VAL A 114 -11.61 -4.39 -14.50
C VAL A 114 -10.95 -4.64 -15.85
N ASN A 115 -9.93 -5.48 -15.89
CA ASN A 115 -9.16 -5.80 -17.10
C ASN A 115 -9.78 -6.95 -17.91
N GLU A 116 -11.02 -7.34 -17.64
CA GLU A 116 -11.73 -8.37 -18.40
C GLU A 116 -11.77 -7.99 -19.89
N GLY A 117 -11.46 -8.95 -20.75
CA GLY A 117 -11.46 -8.78 -22.20
C GLY A 117 -10.15 -8.24 -22.79
N LEU A 118 -9.12 -7.96 -21.98
CA LEU A 118 -7.79 -7.68 -22.50
C LEU A 118 -7.15 -8.97 -23.05
N GLU A 119 -6.50 -8.87 -24.21
CA GLU A 119 -5.87 -10.00 -24.88
C GLU A 119 -4.43 -10.19 -24.38
N PRO A 120 -4.06 -11.33 -23.79
CA PRO A 120 -2.70 -11.59 -23.32
C PRO A 120 -1.73 -11.80 -24.48
N VAL A 121 -0.46 -11.44 -24.26
CA VAL A 121 0.65 -11.55 -25.26
C VAL A 121 0.88 -13.00 -25.68
N SER A 122 0.63 -13.95 -24.81
CA SER A 122 0.82 -15.38 -25.09
C SER A 122 -0.53 -16.06 -25.38
N GLU A 123 -0.64 -16.64 -26.56
CA GLU A 123 -1.74 -17.55 -26.93
C GLU A 123 -1.68 -18.90 -26.19
N GLN A 124 -0.77 -19.05 -25.24
CA GLN A 124 -0.70 -20.26 -24.44
C GLN A 124 -2.00 -20.37 -23.65
N LEU A 125 -2.92 -21.13 -24.22
CA LEU A 125 -4.20 -21.52 -23.62
C LEU A 125 -3.89 -22.35 -22.35
N GLU A 126 -3.54 -21.66 -21.29
CA GLU A 126 -3.64 -22.24 -19.96
C GLU A 126 -5.12 -22.53 -19.75
N MET A 127 -5.47 -23.81 -19.63
CA MET A 127 -6.84 -24.22 -19.34
C MET A 127 -7.15 -23.88 -17.89
N ILE A 128 -7.31 -22.58 -17.61
CA ILE A 128 -7.86 -22.12 -16.33
C ILE A 128 -9.34 -22.49 -16.37
N PRO A 129 -9.82 -23.34 -15.46
CA PRO A 129 -11.22 -23.71 -15.44
C PRO A 129 -12.07 -22.42 -15.25
N PRO A 130 -13.20 -22.29 -15.94
CA PRO A 130 -14.09 -21.14 -15.71
C PRO A 130 -14.48 -21.08 -14.25
N LEU A 131 -14.49 -19.87 -13.68
CA LEU A 131 -14.98 -19.65 -12.32
C LEU A 131 -16.45 -20.08 -12.24
N ASP A 132 -16.82 -20.66 -11.10
CA ASP A 132 -18.23 -20.85 -10.80
C ASP A 132 -18.91 -19.48 -10.52
N ASP A 133 -20.21 -19.41 -10.76
CA ASP A 133 -20.98 -18.16 -10.66
C ASP A 133 -20.87 -17.50 -9.27
N ASP A 134 -20.82 -18.29 -8.20
CA ASP A 134 -20.71 -17.80 -6.83
C ASP A 134 -19.38 -17.09 -6.57
N LYS A 135 -18.28 -17.62 -7.09
CA LYS A 135 -16.95 -17.03 -6.97
C LYS A 135 -16.83 -15.75 -7.80
N GLN A 136 -17.43 -15.73 -8.99
CA GLN A 136 -17.46 -14.55 -9.83
C GLN A 136 -18.27 -13.42 -9.18
N GLU A 137 -19.45 -13.73 -8.66
CA GLU A 137 -20.26 -12.76 -7.92
C GLU A 137 -19.52 -12.19 -6.69
N HIS A 138 -18.83 -13.06 -5.95
CA HIS A 138 -18.00 -12.63 -4.82
C HIS A 138 -16.87 -11.69 -5.25
N ARG A 139 -16.22 -11.98 -6.38
CA ARG A 139 -15.14 -11.17 -6.94
C ARG A 139 -15.63 -9.77 -7.34
N ILE A 140 -16.79 -9.68 -7.99
CA ILE A 140 -17.42 -8.41 -8.37
C ILE A 140 -17.79 -7.60 -7.13
N LYS A 141 -18.45 -8.21 -6.14
CA LYS A 141 -18.79 -7.53 -4.87
C LYS A 141 -17.56 -7.03 -4.11
N ASP A 142 -16.45 -7.78 -4.15
CA ASP A 142 -15.21 -7.36 -3.51
C ASP A 142 -14.58 -6.17 -4.25
N LEU A 143 -14.61 -6.16 -5.58
CA LEU A 143 -14.20 -5.02 -6.41
C LEU A 143 -15.01 -3.75 -6.08
N GLU A 144 -16.35 -3.86 -6.12
CA GLU A 144 -17.24 -2.74 -5.79
C GLU A 144 -17.01 -2.20 -4.39
N LYS A 145 -16.82 -3.09 -3.42
CA LYS A 145 -16.49 -2.70 -2.04
C LYS A 145 -15.14 -1.97 -1.92
N MET A 146 -14.14 -2.35 -2.73
CA MET A 146 -12.82 -1.74 -2.71
C MET A 146 -12.80 -0.37 -3.36
N LEU A 147 -13.46 -0.21 -4.49
CA LEU A 147 -13.41 1.01 -5.29
C LEU A 147 -14.56 1.98 -4.95
N GLY A 148 -15.69 1.49 -4.44
CA GLY A 148 -16.86 2.30 -4.12
C GLY A 148 -17.29 3.15 -5.32
N ASP A 149 -17.41 4.47 -5.11
CA ASP A 149 -17.85 5.42 -6.15
C ASP A 149 -16.86 5.57 -7.32
N TRP A 150 -15.68 4.95 -7.24
CA TRP A 150 -14.64 5.01 -8.27
C TRP A 150 -14.69 3.84 -9.25
N VAL A 151 -15.51 2.81 -9.02
CA VAL A 151 -15.54 1.59 -9.84
C VAL A 151 -15.77 1.90 -11.32
N ASP A 152 -16.70 2.78 -11.65
CA ASP A 152 -17.04 3.15 -13.03
C ASP A 152 -16.02 4.09 -13.69
N GLN A 153 -15.05 4.58 -12.92
CA GLN A 153 -14.01 5.49 -13.42
C GLN A 153 -12.68 4.78 -13.70
N VAL A 154 -12.58 3.49 -13.37
CA VAL A 154 -11.37 2.68 -13.62
C VAL A 154 -11.58 1.85 -14.87
N SER A 155 -10.74 2.05 -15.88
CA SER A 155 -10.74 1.29 -17.14
C SER A 155 -9.62 0.25 -17.22
N GLU A 156 -8.53 0.45 -16.48
CA GLU A 156 -7.38 -0.44 -16.43
C GLU A 156 -6.77 -0.48 -15.04
N VAL A 157 -6.28 -1.65 -14.63
CA VAL A 157 -5.51 -1.84 -13.39
C VAL A 157 -4.08 -2.24 -13.74
N LEU A 158 -3.13 -1.43 -13.30
CA LEU A 158 -1.71 -1.60 -13.51
C LEU A 158 -1.02 -1.99 -12.18
N ILE A 159 -0.13 -2.97 -12.23
CA ILE A 159 0.56 -3.49 -11.05
C ILE A 159 2.06 -3.18 -11.14
N GLY A 160 2.54 -2.27 -10.30
CA GLY A 160 3.96 -2.11 -10.05
C GLY A 160 4.47 -3.23 -9.15
N SER A 161 5.35 -4.09 -9.67
CA SER A 161 6.00 -5.14 -8.90
C SER A 161 7.48 -4.82 -8.71
N PHE A 162 8.00 -5.08 -7.50
CA PHE A 162 9.33 -4.65 -7.10
C PHE A 162 10.12 -5.78 -6.47
N GLU A 163 11.32 -5.99 -6.97
CA GLU A 163 12.25 -7.03 -6.53
C GLU A 163 13.24 -6.49 -5.51
N TYR A 164 13.52 -7.29 -4.47
CA TYR A 164 14.44 -6.94 -3.41
C TYR A 164 15.60 -7.94 -3.32
N GLY A 165 16.82 -7.39 -3.21
CA GLY A 165 18.03 -8.14 -2.95
C GLY A 165 18.83 -7.46 -1.84
N HIS A 166 19.30 -8.25 -0.86
CA HIS A 166 20.07 -7.75 0.29
C HIS A 166 19.42 -6.59 1.08
N GLY A 167 18.07 -6.53 1.07
CA GLY A 167 17.32 -5.50 1.78
C GLY A 167 17.11 -4.21 0.99
N GLU A 168 17.55 -4.15 -0.26
CA GLU A 168 17.35 -3.01 -1.16
C GLU A 168 16.52 -3.39 -2.37
N ILE A 169 15.89 -2.41 -3.00
CA ILE A 169 15.21 -2.60 -4.28
C ILE A 169 16.25 -2.73 -5.39
N ILE A 170 16.20 -3.84 -6.12
CA ILE A 170 17.18 -4.15 -7.19
C ILE A 170 16.58 -4.15 -8.60
N GLY A 171 15.25 -4.20 -8.71
CA GLY A 171 14.54 -4.22 -9.98
C GLY A 171 13.05 -4.09 -9.77
N GLY A 172 12.33 -4.05 -10.87
CA GLY A 172 10.88 -4.01 -10.86
C GLY A 172 10.28 -3.88 -12.24
N SER A 173 8.99 -4.06 -12.34
CA SER A 173 8.22 -3.88 -13.58
C SER A 173 6.86 -3.27 -13.29
N LEU A 174 6.33 -2.58 -14.29
CA LEU A 174 4.93 -2.20 -14.34
C LEU A 174 4.22 -3.16 -15.28
N ASN A 175 3.22 -3.85 -14.78
CA ASN A 175 2.56 -4.93 -15.49
C ASN A 175 1.08 -4.63 -15.70
N LEU A 176 0.60 -4.93 -16.90
CA LEU A 176 -0.80 -5.03 -17.24
C LEU A 176 -1.13 -6.52 -17.41
N PHE A 177 -2.02 -7.02 -16.59
CA PHE A 177 -2.56 -8.37 -16.67
C PHE A 177 -4.02 -8.32 -17.10
N ASP A 178 -4.50 -9.39 -17.72
CA ASP A 178 -5.93 -9.61 -17.85
C ASP A 178 -6.55 -10.01 -16.50
N ASP A 179 -7.82 -10.28 -16.50
CA ASP A 179 -8.60 -10.66 -15.32
C ASP A 179 -8.19 -12.03 -14.71
N ASN A 180 -7.36 -12.81 -15.39
CA ASN A 180 -6.85 -14.12 -14.95
C ASN A 180 -5.34 -14.14 -14.69
N TYR A 181 -4.72 -12.96 -14.46
CA TYR A 181 -3.27 -12.80 -14.27
C TYR A 181 -2.40 -13.22 -15.46
N ARG A 182 -2.98 -13.32 -16.69
CA ARG A 182 -2.17 -13.52 -17.88
C ARG A 182 -1.60 -12.17 -18.32
N LEU A 183 -0.32 -12.16 -18.67
CA LEU A 183 0.38 -10.93 -19.02
C LEU A 183 -0.11 -10.39 -20.36
N VAL A 184 -0.58 -9.15 -20.36
CA VAL A 184 -0.98 -8.39 -21.54
C VAL A 184 0.17 -7.50 -22.01
N ASP A 185 0.83 -6.80 -21.08
CA ASP A 185 1.97 -5.95 -21.39
C ASP A 185 2.83 -5.71 -20.13
N SER A 186 4.10 -5.36 -20.31
CA SER A 186 5.00 -5.08 -19.20
C SER A 186 6.09 -4.08 -19.60
N VAL A 187 6.44 -3.20 -18.66
CA VAL A 187 7.55 -2.27 -18.78
C VAL A 187 8.56 -2.55 -17.68
N ASP A 188 9.81 -2.78 -18.06
CA ASP A 188 10.92 -2.90 -17.12
C ASP A 188 11.25 -1.53 -16.50
N LEU A 189 11.28 -1.48 -15.17
CA LEU A 189 11.58 -0.28 -14.39
C LEU A 189 13.01 -0.28 -13.83
N SER A 190 13.81 -1.29 -14.14
CA SER A 190 15.13 -1.49 -13.55
C SER A 190 16.07 -0.31 -13.77
N GLU A 191 16.04 0.31 -14.96
CA GLU A 191 16.84 1.51 -15.23
C GLU A 191 16.43 2.69 -14.36
N GLN A 192 15.13 2.92 -14.18
CA GLN A 192 14.60 3.99 -13.32
C GLN A 192 14.88 3.73 -11.84
N ILE A 193 14.95 2.47 -11.45
CA ILE A 193 15.30 2.06 -10.10
C ILE A 193 16.79 2.26 -9.83
N LEU A 194 17.67 1.85 -10.74
CA LEU A 194 19.11 1.92 -10.58
C LEU A 194 19.66 3.35 -10.82
N HIS A 195 19.03 4.10 -11.72
CA HIS A 195 19.43 5.46 -12.09
C HIS A 195 18.26 6.43 -11.87
N PRO A 196 17.96 6.81 -10.60
CA PRO A 196 16.87 7.74 -10.32
C PRO A 196 17.15 9.05 -11.07
N ILE A 197 16.19 9.45 -11.91
CA ILE A 197 16.18 10.81 -12.46
C ILE A 197 15.98 11.73 -11.26
N GLU A 198 17.00 12.49 -10.88
CA GLU A 198 16.86 13.56 -9.91
C GLU A 198 15.84 14.56 -10.46
N GLN A 199 14.57 14.34 -10.10
CA GLN A 199 13.56 15.39 -10.25
C GLN A 199 13.99 16.49 -9.30
N GLY A 200 14.41 17.62 -9.89
CA GLY A 200 15.06 18.72 -9.22
C GLY A 200 14.48 18.99 -7.84
N ASP A 201 15.35 18.94 -6.85
CA ASP A 201 15.04 19.22 -5.46
C ASP A 201 14.17 20.48 -5.35
N VAL A 202 12.94 20.31 -4.94
CA VAL A 202 12.26 21.38 -4.22
C VAL A 202 13.13 21.57 -2.96
N GLN A 203 13.97 22.59 -2.99
CA GLN A 203 14.84 22.98 -1.91
C GLN A 203 14.12 22.79 -0.57
N SER A 204 14.50 21.74 0.14
CA SER A 204 14.23 21.63 1.56
C SER A 204 14.95 22.81 2.22
N ASN A 205 14.18 23.81 2.63
CA ASN A 205 14.68 24.97 3.32
C ASN A 205 15.37 24.48 4.61
N PRO A 206 16.71 24.60 4.78
CA PRO A 206 17.43 24.03 5.90
C PRO A 206 17.17 24.75 7.24
N ASP A 207 16.27 25.74 7.27
CA ASP A 207 16.04 26.59 8.44
C ASP A 207 14.80 26.28 9.27
N ILE A 208 14.10 25.18 9.02
CA ILE A 208 13.05 24.75 9.95
C ILE A 208 13.69 23.84 11.02
N LYS A 209 14.24 24.47 12.07
CA LYS A 209 14.54 23.76 13.33
C LYS A 209 13.22 23.16 13.83
N PRO A 210 13.17 21.85 14.13
CA PRO A 210 11.98 21.26 14.72
C PRO A 210 11.68 21.98 16.04
N GLN A 211 10.55 22.66 16.11
CA GLN A 211 10.04 23.15 17.39
C GLN A 211 9.70 21.92 18.24
N PRO A 212 10.08 21.90 19.53
CA PRO A 212 9.69 20.82 20.42
C PRO A 212 8.16 20.78 20.47
N GLN A 213 7.57 19.74 19.92
CA GLN A 213 6.14 19.49 20.06
C GLN A 213 5.91 19.14 21.53
N GLU A 214 5.10 19.95 22.22
CA GLU A 214 4.62 19.59 23.55
C GLU A 214 3.83 18.27 23.45
N PRO A 215 4.04 17.34 24.40
CA PRO A 215 3.35 16.06 24.36
C PRO A 215 1.83 16.29 24.41
N ILE A 216 1.13 15.74 23.43
CA ILE A 216 -0.33 15.83 23.27
C ILE A 216 -1.09 15.20 24.46
N VAL A 217 -0.42 14.41 25.26
CA VAL A 217 -0.98 13.75 26.44
C VAL A 217 -0.58 14.52 27.70
N LYS A 218 -1.44 15.42 28.19
CA LYS A 218 -1.34 15.94 29.54
C LYS A 218 -1.86 14.88 30.51
N LEU A 219 -0.96 14.31 31.32
CA LEU A 219 -1.33 13.44 32.43
C LEU A 219 -2.32 14.16 33.32
N ARG A 220 -3.57 13.69 33.37
CA ARG A 220 -4.58 14.19 34.28
C ARG A 220 -4.10 13.93 35.71
N ALA A 221 -3.78 14.98 36.45
CA ALA A 221 -3.46 14.86 37.85
C ALA A 221 -4.60 14.11 38.57
N LYS A 222 -4.26 12.98 39.19
CA LYS A 222 -5.22 12.19 39.96
C LYS A 222 -5.79 13.06 41.06
N ARG A 223 -7.06 13.45 40.97
CA ARG A 223 -7.75 14.13 42.07
C ARG A 223 -7.71 13.16 43.26
N ARG A 224 -6.96 13.52 44.32
CA ARG A 224 -7.10 12.89 45.62
C ARG A 224 -8.54 13.11 46.07
N SER A 225 -9.28 12.05 46.29
CA SER A 225 -10.63 12.12 46.81
C SER A 225 -10.62 12.75 48.20
N GLN A 226 -11.61 13.57 48.47
CA GLN A 226 -11.78 14.25 49.77
C GLN A 226 -12.03 13.27 50.95
N GLU A 227 -12.20 12.00 50.67
CA GLU A 227 -12.46 10.94 51.69
C GLU A 227 -11.26 10.62 52.60
N ASP A 228 -10.01 10.99 52.17
CA ASP A 228 -8.84 10.77 53.03
C ASP A 228 -8.61 11.88 54.08
N LYS A 229 -9.42 12.95 54.06
CA LYS A 229 -9.32 14.04 55.05
C LYS A 229 -10.24 13.85 56.25
N GLU A 230 -11.34 13.10 56.14
CA GLU A 230 -12.25 12.86 57.24
C GLU A 230 -11.81 11.71 58.18
N LYS A 231 -10.89 10.85 57.75
CA LYS A 231 -10.37 9.75 58.58
C LYS A 231 -9.23 10.16 59.52
N LYS A 232 -8.67 11.39 59.38
CA LYS A 232 -7.59 11.88 60.24
C LYS A 232 -8.07 12.78 61.36
N SER A 233 -9.34 13.25 61.37
CA SER A 233 -9.84 14.11 62.42
C SER A 233 -10.55 13.36 63.57
N ASN A 234 -10.77 12.05 63.44
CA ASN A 234 -11.45 11.24 64.46
C ASN A 234 -10.54 10.31 65.28
N SER A 235 -9.23 10.46 65.16
CA SER A 235 -8.26 9.66 65.96
C SER A 235 -7.55 10.41 67.07
N ASP A 236 -7.86 11.70 67.29
CA ASP A 236 -7.18 12.51 68.32
C ASP A 236 -8.12 12.93 69.48
N GLU A 237 -9.33 12.29 69.59
CA GLU A 237 -10.17 12.40 70.78
C GLU A 237 -10.52 10.99 71.29
N LYS A 238 -9.56 10.38 72.02
CA LYS A 238 -9.80 9.45 73.14
C LYS A 238 -8.49 9.19 73.91
#